data_5fea1b5906657bb260a9a6c26dfb6d6c
#
_entry.id   5fea1b5906657bb260a9a6c26dfb6d6c
#
_cell.length_a   1.000
_cell.length_b   1.000
_cell.length_c   1.000
_cell.angle_alpha   90.00
_cell.angle_beta   90.00
_cell.angle_gamma   90.00
#
_symmetry.space_group_name_H-M   'P 1'
#
loop_
_entity.id
_entity.type
_entity.pdbx_description
1 polymer ?
#
loop_
_entity_poly.entity_id
_entity_poly.type
_entity_poly.pdbx_seq_one_letter_code
_entity_poly.pdbx_strand_id
1 'polypeptide(L)'
;ALFGASGILYLLSDKMWQLIAVSAMLGMGSGLIVPLSTGLISRYFVGSYRTKQFGYSSAITNITLVLATTLTGYLAEVNWHLPFLVYLFPFVSVFLTRYLKKDLSNYHSSDDIPADTAREMGKRGINVKALVKLMAFYGLATYLVIIISFNLPFLMEEYGLSSGRAGILISLFFLAIMAPGF
;
A
#
# COMPACT_ATOMS: atom_id res chain seq x y z
N ALA A 1 0.22 8.02 12.81
CA ALA A 1 1.21 8.86 13.51
C ALA A 1 2.65 8.44 13.16
N LEU A 2 3.07 7.18 13.36
CA LEU A 2 4.43 6.67 13.08
C LEU A 2 4.88 6.91 11.64
N PHE A 3 4.03 6.57 10.66
CA PHE A 3 4.30 6.77 9.24
C PHE A 3 4.51 8.25 8.87
N GLY A 4 3.70 9.16 9.42
CA GLY A 4 3.86 10.60 9.19
C GLY A 4 5.09 11.19 9.88
N ALA A 5 5.41 10.72 11.09
CA ALA A 5 6.62 11.12 11.80
C ALA A 5 7.89 10.73 11.03
N SER A 6 7.92 9.51 10.44
CA SER A 6 9.04 9.09 9.60
C SER A 6 9.20 9.97 8.35
N GLY A 7 8.11 10.47 7.76
CA GLY A 7 8.17 11.40 6.64
C GLY A 7 8.88 12.71 6.99
N ILE A 8 8.61 13.27 8.17
CA ILE A 8 9.31 14.47 8.66
C ILE A 8 10.80 14.17 8.91
N LEU A 9 11.09 13.03 9.55
CA LEU A 9 12.48 12.62 9.82
C LEU A 9 13.29 12.42 8.54
N TYR A 10 12.66 11.94 7.45
CA TYR A 10 13.34 11.85 6.15
C TYR A 10 13.79 13.20 5.61
N LEU A 11 12.97 14.25 5.76
CA LEU A 11 13.30 15.61 5.32
C LEU A 11 14.48 16.22 6.12
N LEU A 12 14.69 15.73 7.35
CA LEU A 12 15.77 16.21 8.24
C LEU A 12 17.00 15.30 8.21
N SER A 13 16.99 14.23 7.42
CA SER A 13 18.05 13.22 7.39
C SER A 13 19.05 13.50 6.28
N ASP A 14 20.30 13.82 6.66
CA ASP A 14 21.41 14.04 5.71
C ASP A 14 22.37 12.85 5.63
N LYS A 15 22.30 11.91 6.59
CA LYS A 15 23.24 10.78 6.68
C LYS A 15 22.55 9.47 6.31
N MET A 16 23.27 8.62 5.55
CA MET A 16 22.76 7.33 5.08
C MET A 16 22.23 6.43 6.22
N TRP A 17 22.92 6.37 7.36
CA TRP A 17 22.47 5.54 8.48
C TRP A 17 21.17 6.05 9.12
N GLN A 18 20.91 7.37 9.09
CA GLN A 18 19.66 7.97 9.55
C GLN A 18 18.51 7.55 8.61
N LEU A 19 18.74 7.58 7.29
CA LEU A 19 17.77 7.10 6.31
C LEU A 19 17.40 5.63 6.53
N ILE A 20 18.37 4.78 6.85
CA ILE A 20 18.13 3.36 7.16
C ILE A 20 17.26 3.22 8.43
N ALA A 21 17.58 3.96 9.50
CA ALA A 21 16.81 3.91 10.74
C ALA A 21 15.37 4.42 10.54
N VAL A 22 15.19 5.51 9.80
CA VAL A 22 13.87 6.08 9.47
C VAL A 22 13.09 5.13 8.56
N SER A 23 13.76 4.44 7.61
CA SER A 23 13.13 3.41 6.77
C SER A 23 12.56 2.25 7.59
N ALA A 24 13.28 1.81 8.63
CA ALA A 24 12.77 0.77 9.52
C ALA A 24 11.50 1.24 10.26
N MET A 25 11.48 2.48 10.74
CA MET A 25 10.33 3.09 11.38
C MET A 25 9.13 3.23 10.43
N LEU A 26 9.39 3.63 9.18
CA LEU A 26 8.38 3.72 8.13
C LEU A 26 7.83 2.34 7.77
N GLY A 27 8.69 1.32 7.68
CA GLY A 27 8.32 -0.07 7.42
C GLY A 27 7.39 -0.63 8.51
N MET A 28 7.68 -0.36 9.80
CA MET A 28 6.78 -0.73 10.90
C MET A 28 5.41 -0.05 10.77
N GLY A 29 5.38 1.24 10.40
CA GLY A 29 4.13 1.98 10.20
C GLY A 29 3.30 1.43 9.05
N SER A 30 3.92 1.16 7.90
CA SER A 30 3.24 0.64 6.70
C SER A 30 2.80 -0.81 6.89
N GLY A 31 3.61 -1.64 7.57
CA GLY A 31 3.30 -3.03 7.86
C GLY A 31 2.04 -3.22 8.71
N LEU A 32 1.65 -2.22 9.50
CA LEU A 32 0.40 -2.24 10.27
C LEU A 32 -0.81 -1.74 9.44
N ILE A 33 -0.59 -0.80 8.52
CA ILE A 33 -1.68 -0.17 7.74
C ILE A 33 -2.35 -1.17 6.80
N VAL A 34 -1.56 -1.96 6.07
CA VAL A 34 -2.08 -2.89 5.05
C VAL A 34 -3.01 -3.96 5.65
N PRO A 35 -2.61 -4.76 6.66
CA PRO A 35 -3.51 -5.74 7.24
C PRO A 35 -4.71 -5.11 7.96
N LEU A 36 -4.53 -3.90 8.54
CA LEU A 36 -5.63 -3.20 9.18
C LEU A 36 -6.70 -2.77 8.17
N SER A 37 -6.30 -2.21 7.02
CA SER A 37 -7.23 -1.77 5.98
C SER A 37 -8.01 -2.95 5.37
N THR A 38 -7.33 -4.06 5.05
CA THR A 38 -7.96 -5.28 4.55
C THR A 38 -8.87 -5.93 5.59
N GLY A 39 -8.47 -5.91 6.87
CA GLY A 39 -9.26 -6.38 7.99
C GLY A 39 -10.55 -5.57 8.18
N LEU A 40 -10.48 -4.24 8.06
CA LEU A 40 -11.66 -3.38 8.14
C LEU A 40 -12.65 -3.67 7.00
N ILE A 41 -12.16 -3.78 5.75
CA ILE A 41 -13.03 -4.14 4.61
C ILE A 41 -13.70 -5.50 4.85
N SER A 42 -12.94 -6.48 5.34
CA SER A 42 -13.49 -7.82 5.63
C SER A 42 -14.54 -7.81 6.74
N ARG A 43 -14.41 -6.91 7.72
CA ARG A 43 -15.31 -6.82 8.87
C ARG A 43 -16.61 -6.06 8.55
N TYR A 44 -16.51 -4.96 7.80
CA TYR A 44 -17.66 -4.09 7.53
C TYR A 44 -18.47 -4.50 6.30
N PHE A 45 -17.91 -5.28 5.38
CA PHE A 45 -18.57 -5.66 4.14
C PHE A 45 -18.70 -7.18 4.00
N VAL A 46 -19.86 -7.66 3.57
CA VAL A 46 -20.17 -9.09 3.41
C VAL A 46 -20.57 -9.39 1.97
N GLY A 47 -20.33 -10.64 1.51
CA GLY A 47 -20.78 -11.12 0.20
C GLY A 47 -20.13 -10.39 -0.97
N SER A 48 -20.92 -10.11 -2.02
CA SER A 48 -20.44 -9.46 -3.25
C SER A 48 -19.99 -8.02 -3.04
N TYR A 49 -20.52 -7.32 -2.05
CA TYR A 49 -20.08 -5.98 -1.68
C TYR A 49 -18.64 -5.96 -1.19
N ARG A 50 -18.20 -6.96 -0.42
CA ARG A 50 -16.82 -7.09 0.04
C ARG A 50 -15.85 -7.20 -1.13
N THR A 51 -16.17 -8.02 -2.13
CA THR A 51 -15.35 -8.16 -3.33
C THR A 51 -15.25 -6.86 -4.11
N LYS A 52 -16.35 -6.13 -4.27
CA LYS A 52 -16.36 -4.81 -4.91
C LYS A 52 -15.49 -3.80 -4.16
N GLN A 53 -15.55 -3.77 -2.82
CA GLN A 53 -14.75 -2.86 -2.01
C GLN A 53 -13.26 -3.18 -2.09
N PHE A 54 -12.88 -4.46 -2.16
CA PHE A 54 -11.48 -4.83 -2.44
C PHE A 54 -11.04 -4.38 -3.83
N GLY A 55 -11.89 -4.52 -4.85
CA GLY A 55 -11.63 -4.01 -6.20
C GLY A 55 -11.41 -2.50 -6.22
N TYR A 56 -12.30 -1.72 -5.59
CA TYR A 56 -12.13 -0.27 -5.49
C TYR A 56 -10.87 0.13 -4.70
N SER A 57 -10.60 -0.53 -3.59
CA SER A 57 -9.39 -0.29 -2.81
C SER A 57 -8.12 -0.57 -3.62
N SER A 58 -8.11 -1.66 -4.38
CA SER A 58 -6.99 -1.99 -5.28
C SER A 58 -6.84 -0.96 -6.39
N ALA A 59 -7.93 -0.56 -7.04
CA ALA A 59 -7.91 0.44 -8.10
C ALA A 59 -7.36 1.78 -7.60
N ILE A 60 -7.86 2.28 -6.46
CA ILE A 60 -7.39 3.53 -5.85
C ILE A 60 -5.90 3.42 -5.49
N THR A 61 -5.46 2.29 -4.92
CA THR A 61 -4.06 2.06 -4.56
C THR A 61 -3.17 2.12 -5.80
N ASN A 62 -3.54 1.46 -6.90
CA ASN A 62 -2.76 1.45 -8.13
C ASN A 62 -2.72 2.85 -8.79
N ILE A 63 -3.85 3.56 -8.84
CA ILE A 63 -3.87 4.95 -9.34
C ILE A 63 -2.96 5.84 -8.50
N THR A 64 -3.01 5.70 -7.17
CA THR A 64 -2.14 6.45 -6.26
C THR A 64 -0.67 6.12 -6.50
N LEU A 65 -0.32 4.84 -6.72
CA LEU A 65 1.05 4.44 -7.05
C LEU A 65 1.53 5.06 -8.36
N VAL A 66 0.70 5.07 -9.41
CA VAL A 66 1.01 5.69 -10.70
C VAL A 66 1.30 7.18 -10.54
N LEU A 67 0.42 7.90 -9.82
CA LEU A 67 0.59 9.33 -9.58
C LEU A 67 1.81 9.62 -8.70
N ALA A 68 1.99 8.84 -7.64
CA ALA A 68 3.11 9.01 -6.70
C ALA A 68 4.46 8.75 -7.38
N THR A 69 4.61 7.66 -8.14
CA THR A 69 5.87 7.33 -8.81
C THR A 69 6.24 8.35 -9.88
N THR A 70 5.27 8.82 -10.65
CA THR A 70 5.48 9.88 -11.63
C THR A 70 5.91 11.18 -10.94
N LEU A 71 5.17 11.60 -9.92
CA LEU A 71 5.44 12.84 -9.19
C LEU A 71 6.81 12.79 -8.50
N THR A 72 7.12 11.70 -7.80
CA THR A 72 8.40 11.54 -7.12
C THR A 72 9.58 11.51 -8.08
N GLY A 73 9.42 10.93 -9.27
CA GLY A 73 10.44 10.95 -10.31
C GLY A 73 10.81 12.36 -10.75
N TYR A 74 9.82 13.21 -11.03
CA TYR A 74 10.06 14.62 -11.38
C TYR A 74 10.60 15.45 -10.21
N LEU A 75 10.09 15.23 -9.00
CA LEU A 75 10.59 15.93 -7.81
C LEU A 75 12.06 15.58 -7.53
N ALA A 76 12.47 14.34 -7.78
CA ALA A 76 13.85 13.89 -7.61
C ALA A 76 14.83 14.58 -8.58
N GLU A 77 14.38 14.97 -9.77
CA GLU A 77 15.21 15.75 -10.72
C GLU A 77 15.55 17.15 -10.20
N VAL A 78 14.64 17.75 -9.42
CA VAL A 78 14.84 19.09 -8.87
C VAL A 78 15.71 19.04 -7.60
N ASN A 79 15.35 18.14 -6.67
CA ASN A 79 16.10 17.94 -5.43
C ASN A 79 15.76 16.56 -4.85
N TRP A 80 16.76 15.81 -4.42
CA TRP A 80 16.60 14.46 -3.87
C TRP A 80 15.80 14.40 -2.56
N HIS A 81 15.62 15.51 -1.84
CA HIS A 81 14.76 15.58 -0.65
C HIS A 81 13.27 15.75 -0.98
N LEU A 82 12.93 16.34 -2.13
CA LEU A 82 11.53 16.66 -2.48
C LEU A 82 10.61 15.42 -2.57
N PRO A 83 11.06 14.26 -3.06
CA PRO A 83 10.23 13.04 -3.05
C PRO A 83 9.70 12.67 -1.67
N PHE A 84 10.42 12.99 -0.59
CA PHE A 84 9.98 12.69 0.78
C PHE A 84 8.76 13.53 1.23
N LEU A 85 8.42 14.62 0.54
CA LEU A 85 7.19 15.37 0.78
C LEU A 85 5.94 14.51 0.57
N VAL A 86 6.00 13.50 -0.28
CA VAL A 86 4.89 12.58 -0.52
C VAL A 86 4.52 11.81 0.76
N TYR A 87 5.49 11.57 1.66
CA TYR A 87 5.23 10.94 2.96
C TYR A 87 4.48 11.83 3.96
N LEU A 88 4.22 13.10 3.63
CA LEU A 88 3.38 13.98 4.44
C LEU A 88 1.88 13.81 4.11
N PHE A 89 1.51 13.23 2.96
CA PHE A 89 0.13 12.97 2.59
C PHE A 89 -0.71 12.22 3.64
N PRO A 90 -0.16 11.26 4.40
CA PRO A 90 -0.88 10.60 5.49
C PRO A 90 -1.39 11.54 6.58
N PHE A 91 -0.78 12.71 6.79
CA PHE A 91 -1.32 13.70 7.73
C PHE A 91 -2.68 14.25 7.27
N VAL A 92 -2.85 14.45 5.95
CA VAL A 92 -4.16 14.83 5.37
C VAL A 92 -5.18 13.74 5.66
N SER A 93 -4.80 12.47 5.53
CA SER A 93 -5.67 11.33 5.84
C SER A 93 -6.08 11.30 7.33
N VAL A 94 -5.14 11.56 8.25
CA VAL A 94 -5.43 11.66 9.69
C VAL A 94 -6.39 12.83 9.97
N PHE A 95 -6.24 13.94 9.27
CA PHE A 95 -7.15 15.09 9.39
C PHE A 95 -8.56 14.75 8.89
N LEU A 96 -8.65 14.06 7.73
CA LEU A 96 -9.93 13.61 7.19
C LEU A 96 -10.65 12.60 8.11
N THR A 97 -9.92 11.71 8.79
CA THR A 97 -10.54 10.73 9.70
C THR A 97 -11.25 11.40 10.89
N ARG A 98 -10.88 12.61 11.26
CA ARG A 98 -11.61 13.38 12.29
C ARG A 98 -13.04 13.71 11.85
N TYR A 99 -13.24 13.97 10.55
CA TYR A 99 -14.58 14.22 9.99
C TYR A 99 -15.39 12.92 9.85
N LEU A 100 -14.76 11.82 9.43
CA LEU A 100 -15.41 10.52 9.31
C LEU A 100 -15.89 9.95 10.65
N LYS A 101 -15.18 10.22 11.75
CA LYS A 101 -15.54 9.70 13.07
C LYS A 101 -16.93 10.16 13.53
N LYS A 102 -17.44 11.28 13.01
CA LYS A 102 -18.76 11.81 13.34
C LYS A 102 -19.90 11.04 12.66
N ASP A 103 -19.66 10.50 11.45
CA ASP A 103 -20.68 9.76 10.69
C ASP A 103 -20.69 8.25 11.02
N LEU A 104 -19.54 7.68 11.39
CA LEU A 104 -19.43 6.27 11.77
C LEU A 104 -20.11 5.91 13.10
N SER A 105 -20.38 6.91 13.97
CA SER A 105 -21.09 6.64 15.22
C SER A 105 -22.58 6.31 15.01
N ASN A 106 -23.12 6.64 13.83
CA ASN A 106 -24.50 6.34 13.42
C ASN A 106 -24.63 5.04 12.62
N TYR A 107 -23.51 4.44 12.21
CA TYR A 107 -23.52 3.13 11.57
C TYR A 107 -23.49 2.07 12.67
N HIS A 108 -24.68 1.55 13.00
CA HIS A 108 -24.80 0.39 13.86
C HIS A 108 -23.89 -0.70 13.32
N SER A 109 -22.98 -1.18 14.15
CA SER A 109 -22.26 -2.43 13.93
C SER A 109 -23.32 -3.47 13.59
N SER A 110 -23.35 -3.91 12.33
CA SER A 110 -24.06 -5.11 11.96
C SER A 110 -23.29 -6.26 12.62
N ASP A 111 -23.48 -6.42 13.92
CA ASP A 111 -23.01 -7.59 14.69
C ASP A 111 -23.78 -8.86 14.28
N ASP A 112 -24.59 -8.76 13.26
CA ASP A 112 -25.29 -9.87 12.62
C ASP A 112 -24.44 -10.49 11.49
N ILE A 113 -23.22 -10.93 11.82
CA ILE A 113 -22.71 -12.12 11.15
C ILE A 113 -23.56 -13.25 11.77
N PRO A 114 -24.46 -13.92 11.01
CA PRO A 114 -25.22 -15.02 11.56
C PRO A 114 -24.23 -15.98 12.24
N ALA A 115 -24.48 -16.29 13.51
CA ALA A 115 -23.59 -17.13 14.31
C ALA A 115 -23.31 -18.48 13.61
N ASP A 116 -24.19 -18.88 12.73
CA ASP A 116 -24.05 -20.05 11.88
C ASP A 116 -22.94 -19.91 10.82
N THR A 117 -22.77 -18.72 10.22
CA THR A 117 -21.69 -18.48 9.25
C THR A 117 -20.31 -18.45 9.94
N ALA A 118 -20.22 -17.90 11.13
CA ALA A 118 -19.00 -17.94 11.93
C ALA A 118 -18.66 -19.36 12.42
N ARG A 119 -19.70 -20.18 12.74
CA ARG A 119 -19.54 -21.59 13.11
C ARG A 119 -19.17 -22.48 11.94
N GLU A 120 -19.69 -22.24 10.75
CA GLU A 120 -19.31 -22.98 9.53
C GLU A 120 -17.88 -22.66 9.10
N MET A 121 -17.41 -21.41 9.24
CA MET A 121 -16.01 -21.04 9.00
C MET A 121 -15.06 -21.72 9.99
N GLY A 122 -15.47 -21.88 11.26
CA GLY A 122 -14.67 -22.57 12.29
C GLY A 122 -14.62 -24.10 12.12
N LYS A 123 -15.59 -24.71 11.45
CA LYS A 123 -15.67 -26.16 11.22
C LYS A 123 -14.94 -26.61 9.93
N ARG A 124 -14.68 -25.73 8.99
CA ARG A 124 -13.87 -26.06 7.81
C ARG A 124 -12.41 -26.13 8.24
N GLY A 125 -11.93 -27.34 8.51
CA GLY A 125 -10.52 -27.59 8.81
C GLY A 125 -9.67 -26.92 7.73
N ILE A 126 -8.84 -25.93 8.13
CA ILE A 126 -7.95 -25.23 7.21
C ILE A 126 -6.94 -26.26 6.69
N ASN A 127 -6.98 -26.51 5.38
CA ASN A 127 -5.95 -27.36 4.76
C ASN A 127 -4.63 -26.57 4.74
N VAL A 128 -3.84 -26.71 5.81
CA VAL A 128 -2.58 -25.98 6.00
C VAL A 128 -1.63 -26.16 4.82
N LYS A 129 -1.59 -27.35 4.19
CA LYS A 129 -0.76 -27.59 3.01
C LYS A 129 -1.20 -26.73 1.80
N ALA A 130 -2.51 -26.62 1.56
CA ALA A 130 -3.03 -25.79 0.49
C ALA A 130 -2.78 -24.29 0.78
N LEU A 131 -2.94 -23.87 2.04
CA LEU A 131 -2.66 -22.50 2.48
C LEU A 131 -1.17 -22.15 2.27
N VAL A 132 -0.25 -23.01 2.70
CA VAL A 132 1.19 -22.81 2.53
C VAL A 132 1.58 -22.73 1.04
N LYS A 133 1.03 -23.60 0.19
CA LYS A 133 1.26 -23.53 -1.26
C LYS A 133 0.78 -22.21 -1.86
N LEU A 134 -0.41 -21.75 -1.46
CA LEU A 134 -0.96 -20.47 -1.91
C LEU A 134 -0.09 -19.29 -1.45
N MET A 135 0.34 -19.30 -0.20
CA MET A 135 1.22 -18.27 0.36
C MET A 135 2.59 -18.26 -0.33
N ALA A 136 3.16 -19.43 -0.61
CA ALA A 136 4.43 -19.55 -1.32
C ALA A 136 4.32 -19.03 -2.77
N PHE A 137 3.24 -19.37 -3.48
CA PHE A 137 2.99 -18.87 -4.83
C PHE A 137 2.81 -17.36 -4.86
N TYR A 138 1.99 -16.83 -3.94
CA TYR A 138 1.78 -15.40 -3.81
C TYR A 138 3.08 -14.65 -3.43
N GLY A 139 3.86 -15.22 -2.51
CA GLY A 139 5.15 -14.67 -2.11
C GLY A 139 6.16 -14.64 -3.27
N LEU A 140 6.23 -15.71 -4.08
CA LEU A 140 7.09 -15.76 -5.26
C LEU A 140 6.68 -14.71 -6.31
N ALA A 141 5.39 -14.61 -6.61
CA ALA A 141 4.86 -13.61 -7.55
C ALA A 141 5.17 -12.19 -7.07
N THR A 142 4.93 -11.90 -5.79
CA THR A 142 5.24 -10.59 -5.20
C THR A 142 6.74 -10.29 -5.24
N TYR A 143 7.58 -11.29 -4.97
CA TYR A 143 9.03 -11.15 -5.02
C TYR A 143 9.53 -10.78 -6.43
N LEU A 144 8.98 -11.40 -7.48
CA LEU A 144 9.30 -11.05 -8.86
C LEU A 144 8.92 -9.59 -9.20
N VAL A 145 7.72 -9.17 -8.80
CA VAL A 145 7.27 -7.78 -8.99
C VAL A 145 8.19 -6.79 -8.27
N ILE A 146 8.58 -7.10 -7.04
CA ILE A 146 9.47 -6.26 -6.23
C ILE A 146 10.85 -6.15 -6.90
N ILE A 147 11.46 -7.26 -7.32
CA ILE A 147 12.77 -7.25 -8.00
C ILE A 147 12.73 -6.35 -9.23
N ILE A 148 11.73 -6.51 -10.09
CA ILE A 148 11.61 -5.69 -11.30
C ILE A 148 11.47 -4.21 -10.93
N SER A 149 10.57 -3.89 -10.00
CA SER A 149 10.30 -2.51 -9.59
C SER A 149 11.50 -1.81 -8.99
N PHE A 150 12.33 -2.53 -8.20
CA PHE A 150 13.51 -1.95 -7.56
C PHE A 150 14.72 -1.87 -8.49
N ASN A 151 14.89 -2.80 -9.43
CA ASN A 151 16.02 -2.78 -10.35
C ASN A 151 15.79 -1.85 -11.55
N LEU A 152 14.56 -1.61 -11.93
CA LEU A 152 14.23 -0.80 -13.10
C LEU A 152 14.83 0.63 -13.04
N PRO A 153 14.77 1.39 -11.93
CA PRO A 153 15.39 2.71 -11.83
C PRO A 153 16.90 2.68 -12.05
N PHE A 154 17.60 1.70 -11.50
CA PHE A 154 19.06 1.56 -11.64
C PHE A 154 19.47 1.27 -13.09
N LEU A 155 18.74 0.37 -13.76
CA LEU A 155 18.95 0.11 -15.18
C LEU A 155 18.75 1.37 -16.03
N MET A 156 17.73 2.17 -15.71
CA MET A 156 17.46 3.41 -16.45
C MET A 156 18.53 4.47 -16.27
N GLU A 157 19.07 4.58 -15.06
CA GLU A 157 20.18 5.47 -14.77
C GLU A 157 21.43 5.05 -15.58
N GLU A 158 21.72 3.75 -15.69
CA GLU A 158 22.82 3.20 -16.49
C GLU A 158 22.65 3.54 -17.99
N TYR A 159 21.41 3.58 -18.49
CA TYR A 159 21.11 4.03 -19.86
C TYR A 159 21.01 5.56 -20.03
N GLY A 160 21.35 6.34 -18.99
CA GLY A 160 21.33 7.80 -19.03
C GLY A 160 19.93 8.42 -19.09
N LEU A 161 18.90 7.70 -18.67
CA LEU A 161 17.54 8.21 -18.56
C LEU A 161 17.37 9.02 -17.28
N SER A 162 16.65 10.16 -17.39
CA SER A 162 16.36 10.99 -16.22
C SER A 162 15.39 10.30 -15.23
N SER A 163 15.48 10.70 -13.97
CA SER A 163 14.63 10.18 -12.89
C SER A 163 13.12 10.35 -13.19
N GLY A 164 12.73 11.43 -13.87
CA GLY A 164 11.34 11.65 -14.29
C GLY A 164 10.88 10.62 -15.32
N ARG A 165 11.72 10.28 -16.31
CA ARG A 165 11.41 9.22 -17.29
C ARG A 165 11.34 7.85 -16.63
N ALA A 166 12.22 7.57 -15.66
CA ALA A 166 12.17 6.36 -14.85
C ALA A 166 10.84 6.28 -14.07
N GLY A 167 10.40 7.37 -13.45
CA GLY A 167 9.11 7.46 -12.78
C GLY A 167 7.92 7.15 -13.68
N ILE A 168 7.91 7.66 -14.92
CA ILE A 168 6.84 7.37 -15.90
C ILE A 168 6.84 5.89 -16.27
N LEU A 169 7.99 5.28 -16.52
CA LEU A 169 8.07 3.86 -16.91
C LEU A 169 7.63 2.94 -15.76
N ILE A 170 7.98 3.27 -14.53
CA ILE A 170 7.50 2.55 -13.34
C ILE A 170 5.98 2.71 -13.20
N SER A 171 5.44 3.90 -13.47
CA SER A 171 4.00 4.13 -13.43
C SER A 171 3.24 3.31 -14.47
N LEU A 172 3.78 3.17 -15.69
CA LEU A 172 3.24 2.29 -16.73
C LEU A 172 3.26 0.82 -16.32
N PHE A 173 4.31 0.38 -15.62
CA PHE A 173 4.39 -0.96 -15.06
C PHE A 173 3.26 -1.23 -14.05
N PHE A 174 2.97 -0.28 -13.15
CA PHE A 174 1.84 -0.41 -12.23
C PHE A 174 0.49 -0.36 -12.92
N LEU A 175 0.34 0.41 -13.98
CA LEU A 175 -0.88 0.40 -14.82
C LEU A 175 -1.09 -0.98 -15.48
N ALA A 176 -0.02 -1.60 -15.97
CA ALA A 176 -0.10 -2.93 -16.58
C ALA A 176 -0.53 -4.01 -15.56
N ILE A 177 -0.08 -3.90 -14.31
CA ILE A 177 -0.52 -4.82 -13.23
C ILE A 177 -2.00 -4.64 -12.89
N MET A 178 -2.56 -3.45 -13.10
CA MET A 178 -3.96 -3.17 -12.83
C MET A 178 -4.91 -3.85 -13.83
N ALA A 179 -4.48 -4.03 -15.09
CA ALA A 179 -5.32 -4.57 -16.17
C ALA A 179 -5.95 -5.94 -15.88
N PRO A 180 -5.26 -6.95 -15.29
CA PRO A 180 -5.85 -8.24 -14.97
C PRO A 180 -6.84 -8.21 -13.78
N GLY A 181 -6.93 -7.10 -13.04
CA GLY A 181 -7.79 -6.94 -11.86
C GLY A 181 -9.23 -6.50 -12.17
N PHE A 182 -9.51 -6.19 -13.42
CA PHE A 182 -10.83 -5.86 -13.98
C PHE A 182 -11.29 -6.94 -14.94
#